data_74c0ff11bb744259d4efe5ee89a2cd34
#
_entry.id   74c0ff11bb744259d4efe5ee89a2cd34
#
_cell.length_a   1.000
_cell.length_b   1.000
_cell.length_c   1.000
_cell.angle_alpha   90.00
_cell.angle_beta   90.00
_cell.angle_gamma   90.00
#
_symmetry.space_group_name_H-M   'P 1'
#
loop_
_entity.id
_entity.type
_entity.pdbx_description
1 polymer ?
#
loop_
_entity_poly.entity_id
_entity_poly.type
_entity_poly.pdbx_seq_one_letter_code
_entity_poly.pdbx_strand_id
1 'polypeptide(L)'
;MEAVKDASHLYEVERRAFHAERSGFRINELQISPSQKVPWHYHNNIQDTFYVLRGKIRIFLREPKEEVRLGPGETFSVRPKRPHLVVNGGDASATFLVLQGIGEYDFVPLLEQS
;
A
#
# COMPACT_ATOMS: atom_id res chain seq x y z
N MET A 1 -13.47 6.89 10.93
CA MET A 1 -13.61 6.46 9.54
C MET A 1 -14.03 5.03 9.50
N GLU A 2 -14.94 4.68 8.64
CA GLU A 2 -15.37 3.31 8.50
C GLU A 2 -14.41 2.49 7.67
N ALA A 3 -14.18 1.25 8.08
CA ALA A 3 -13.42 0.30 7.28
C ALA A 3 -14.24 -0.14 6.07
N VAL A 4 -13.58 -0.32 4.94
CA VAL A 4 -14.21 -0.84 3.72
C VAL A 4 -13.52 -2.12 3.30
N LYS A 5 -14.26 -2.97 2.58
CA LYS A 5 -13.73 -4.24 2.08
C LYS A 5 -13.13 -4.11 0.70
N ASP A 6 -13.54 -3.12 -0.06
CA ASP A 6 -13.02 -2.86 -1.40
C ASP A 6 -12.67 -1.38 -1.50
N ALA A 7 -11.40 -1.09 -1.61
CA ALA A 7 -10.88 0.27 -1.66
C ALA A 7 -10.50 0.69 -3.08
N SER A 8 -10.75 -0.15 -4.08
CA SER A 8 -10.29 0.11 -5.44
C SER A 8 -10.85 1.39 -6.04
N HIS A 9 -12.01 1.84 -5.55
CA HIS A 9 -12.65 3.07 -6.03
C HIS A 9 -12.18 4.32 -5.29
N LEU A 10 -11.35 4.19 -4.27
CA LEU A 10 -10.95 5.31 -3.42
C LEU A 10 -9.72 6.03 -3.94
N TYR A 11 -8.98 5.42 -4.86
CA TYR A 11 -7.80 6.04 -5.43
C TYR A 11 -7.51 5.42 -6.80
N GLU A 12 -6.72 6.14 -7.60
CA GLU A 12 -6.41 5.73 -8.97
C GLU A 12 -5.01 5.15 -9.06
N VAL A 13 -4.86 4.09 -9.85
CA VAL A 13 -3.57 3.51 -10.19
C VAL A 13 -3.54 3.30 -11.70
N GLU A 14 -2.35 3.18 -12.28
CA GLU A 14 -2.22 2.90 -13.71
C GLU A 14 -2.64 1.47 -14.04
N ARG A 15 -2.32 0.53 -13.16
CA ARG A 15 -2.63 -0.87 -13.38
C ARG A 15 -2.74 -1.58 -12.03
N ARG A 16 -3.66 -2.53 -11.98
CA ARG A 16 -3.87 -3.36 -10.79
C ARG A 16 -4.00 -4.80 -11.25
N ALA A 17 -3.32 -5.72 -10.58
CA ALA A 17 -3.43 -7.15 -10.86
C ALA A 17 -3.54 -7.90 -9.54
N PHE A 18 -4.40 -8.90 -9.51
CA PHE A 18 -4.56 -9.77 -8.35
C PHE A 18 -3.90 -11.10 -8.67
N HIS A 19 -2.88 -11.46 -7.91
CA HIS A 19 -2.11 -12.69 -8.14
C HIS A 19 -2.63 -13.85 -7.33
N ALA A 20 -3.12 -13.59 -6.12
CA ALA A 20 -3.66 -14.63 -5.26
C ALA A 20 -4.61 -14.01 -4.26
N GLU A 21 -5.65 -14.75 -3.93
CA GLU A 21 -6.56 -14.36 -2.87
C GLU A 21 -7.13 -15.61 -2.25
N ARG A 22 -6.96 -15.74 -0.94
CA ARG A 22 -7.50 -16.84 -0.12
C ARG A 22 -8.02 -16.24 1.16
N SER A 23 -8.77 -17.05 1.90
CA SER A 23 -9.19 -16.61 3.21
C SER A 23 -7.96 -16.25 4.04
N GLY A 24 -7.88 -15.01 4.46
CA GLY A 24 -6.81 -14.52 5.33
C GLY A 24 -5.58 -13.93 4.63
N PHE A 25 -5.46 -14.02 3.30
CA PHE A 25 -4.38 -13.32 2.63
C PHE A 25 -4.68 -13.00 1.17
N ARG A 26 -3.93 -12.05 0.63
CA ARG A 26 -4.01 -11.71 -0.79
C ARG A 26 -2.68 -11.12 -1.26
N ILE A 27 -2.40 -11.27 -2.55
CA ILE A 27 -1.23 -10.69 -3.19
C ILE A 27 -1.70 -9.85 -4.36
N ASN A 28 -1.45 -8.55 -4.27
CA ASN A 28 -1.82 -7.59 -5.31
C ASN A 28 -0.57 -7.01 -5.94
N GLU A 29 -0.70 -6.61 -7.20
CA GLU A 29 0.34 -5.84 -7.87
C GLU A 29 -0.25 -4.51 -8.27
N LEU A 30 0.44 -3.41 -7.96
CA LEU A 30 0.00 -2.07 -8.32
C LEU A 30 1.09 -1.38 -9.14
N GLN A 31 0.65 -0.60 -10.12
CA GLN A 31 1.54 0.30 -10.85
C GLN A 31 0.98 1.72 -10.70
N ILE A 32 1.82 2.63 -10.22
CA ILE A 32 1.42 4.02 -10.00
C ILE A 32 2.33 4.96 -10.76
N SER A 33 1.72 6.00 -11.33
CA SER A 33 2.45 7.08 -11.99
C SER A 33 3.09 7.99 -10.94
N PRO A 34 3.99 8.90 -11.35
CA PRO A 34 4.58 9.84 -10.38
C PRO A 34 3.58 10.70 -9.62
N SER A 35 2.38 10.91 -10.17
CA SER A 35 1.35 11.74 -9.53
C SER A 35 0.30 10.94 -8.77
N GLN A 36 0.39 9.62 -8.78
CA GLN A 36 -0.59 8.77 -8.10
C GLN A 36 -0.06 8.28 -6.77
N LYS A 37 -0.97 7.92 -5.90
CA LYS A 37 -0.60 7.45 -4.56
C LYS A 37 -1.67 6.52 -4.00
N VAL A 38 -1.28 5.68 -3.05
CA VAL A 38 -2.22 4.98 -2.19
C VAL A 38 -2.36 5.86 -0.95
N PRO A 39 -3.54 6.49 -0.74
CA PRO A 39 -3.68 7.53 0.28
C PRO A 39 -3.54 6.99 1.70
N TRP A 40 -3.44 7.89 2.67
CA TRP A 40 -3.33 7.53 4.08
C TRP A 40 -4.43 6.58 4.50
N HIS A 41 -4.04 5.45 5.07
CA HIS A 41 -4.98 4.44 5.57
C HIS A 41 -4.27 3.50 6.54
N TYR A 42 -5.05 2.65 7.19
CA TYR A 42 -4.50 1.53 7.93
C TYR A 42 -5.43 0.32 7.76
N HIS A 43 -4.94 -0.83 8.14
CA HIS A 43 -5.70 -2.08 8.16
C HIS A 43 -5.77 -2.56 9.59
N ASN A 44 -6.93 -3.10 10.00
CA ASN A 44 -7.09 -3.54 11.39
C ASN A 44 -6.43 -4.88 11.68
N ASN A 45 -6.47 -5.79 10.72
CA ASN A 45 -6.14 -7.19 10.99
C ASN A 45 -4.98 -7.75 10.18
N ILE A 46 -4.54 -7.04 9.15
CA ILE A 46 -3.53 -7.56 8.24
C ILE A 46 -2.28 -6.69 8.27
N GLN A 47 -1.16 -7.31 7.90
CA GLN A 47 0.10 -6.65 7.66
C GLN A 47 0.22 -6.42 6.16
N ASP A 48 0.72 -5.25 5.76
CA ASP A 48 1.08 -4.97 4.37
C ASP A 48 2.57 -5.18 4.20
N THR A 49 2.96 -6.04 3.28
CA THR A 49 4.38 -6.18 2.91
C THR A 49 4.53 -5.73 1.47
N PHE A 50 5.35 -4.71 1.27
CA PHE A 50 5.61 -4.14 -0.04
C PHE A 50 6.89 -4.73 -0.61
N TYR A 51 6.88 -5.07 -1.89
CA TYR A 51 8.04 -5.57 -2.62
C TYR A 51 8.08 -4.87 -3.96
N VAL A 52 9.13 -4.08 -4.20
CA VAL A 52 9.21 -3.28 -5.42
C VAL A 52 9.77 -4.11 -6.56
N LEU A 53 9.06 -4.10 -7.69
CA LEU A 53 9.48 -4.78 -8.91
C LEU A 53 10.20 -3.81 -9.84
N ARG A 54 9.71 -2.57 -9.94
CA ARG A 54 10.23 -1.58 -10.87
C ARG A 54 10.02 -0.19 -10.31
N GLY A 55 10.96 0.72 -10.58
CA GLY A 55 10.83 2.09 -10.11
C GLY A 55 11.13 2.21 -8.63
N LYS A 56 10.61 3.26 -8.02
CA LYS A 56 10.86 3.57 -6.60
C LYS A 56 9.59 4.01 -5.93
N ILE A 57 9.41 3.60 -4.67
CA ILE A 57 8.28 4.09 -3.87
C ILE A 57 8.81 4.67 -2.57
N ARG A 58 8.00 5.55 -1.98
CA ARG A 58 8.23 6.08 -0.64
C ARG A 58 7.01 5.75 0.20
N ILE A 59 7.25 5.25 1.39
CA ILE A 59 6.17 4.93 2.32
C ILE A 59 6.32 5.86 3.50
N PHE A 60 5.28 6.66 3.75
CA PHE A 60 5.23 7.53 4.92
C PHE A 60 4.38 6.84 5.97
N LEU A 61 4.86 6.85 7.22
CA LEU A 61 4.21 6.15 8.31
C LEU A 61 4.02 7.08 9.49
N ARG A 62 3.06 6.72 10.33
CA ARG A 62 2.83 7.37 11.62
C ARG A 62 2.96 6.33 12.72
N GLU A 63 3.15 6.78 13.96
CA GLU A 63 3.13 5.95 15.17
C GLU A 63 4.19 4.85 15.17
N PRO A 64 5.48 5.21 15.05
CA PRO A 64 6.03 6.57 14.98
C PRO A 64 6.09 7.08 13.56
N LYS A 65 6.32 8.39 13.45
CA LYS A 65 6.51 9.03 12.15
C LYS A 65 7.82 8.56 11.53
N GLU A 66 7.71 8.10 10.29
CA GLU A 66 8.86 7.51 9.59
C GLU A 66 8.66 7.63 8.08
N GLU A 67 9.76 7.67 7.36
CA GLU A 67 9.73 7.59 5.89
C GLU A 67 10.66 6.46 5.47
N VAL A 68 10.16 5.58 4.58
CA VAL A 68 10.92 4.45 4.05
C VAL A 68 10.96 4.60 2.54
N ARG A 69 12.14 4.45 1.95
CA ARG A 69 12.33 4.51 0.50
C ARG A 69 12.75 3.13 -0.01
N LEU A 70 12.06 2.64 -1.02
CA LEU A 70 12.32 1.32 -1.57
C LEU A 70 12.56 1.41 -3.07
N GLY A 71 13.59 0.71 -3.54
CA GLY A 71 13.85 0.47 -4.95
C GLY A 71 13.65 -0.98 -5.31
N PRO A 72 13.93 -1.36 -6.58
CA PRO A 72 13.67 -2.73 -7.05
C PRO A 72 14.34 -3.78 -6.17
N GLY A 73 13.58 -4.81 -5.81
CA GLY A 73 14.06 -5.91 -4.97
C GLY A 73 14.03 -5.63 -3.49
N GLU A 74 13.65 -4.42 -3.08
CA GLU A 74 13.59 -4.07 -1.67
C GLU A 74 12.18 -4.23 -1.12
N THR A 75 12.08 -4.45 0.19
CA THR A 75 10.82 -4.78 0.84
C THR A 75 10.72 -4.10 2.19
N PHE A 76 9.48 -3.86 2.61
CA PHE A 76 9.19 -3.31 3.93
C PHE A 76 7.80 -3.75 4.36
N SER A 77 7.63 -4.09 5.63
CA SER A 77 6.35 -4.54 6.17
C SER A 77 5.78 -3.50 7.13
N VAL A 78 4.49 -3.23 6.97
CA VAL A 78 3.75 -2.33 7.83
C VAL A 78 2.79 -3.16 8.68
N ARG A 79 2.94 -3.08 10.01
CA ARG A 79 2.10 -3.85 10.95
C ARG A 79 0.65 -3.40 10.90
N PRO A 80 -0.28 -4.25 11.38
CA PRO A 80 -1.68 -3.84 11.49
C PRO A 80 -1.84 -2.55 12.30
N LYS A 81 -2.83 -1.76 11.94
CA LYS A 81 -3.22 -0.52 12.61
C LYS A 81 -2.24 0.63 12.46
N ARG A 82 -1.15 0.46 11.76
CA ARG A 82 -0.18 1.54 11.55
C ARG A 82 -0.56 2.34 10.31
N PRO A 83 -0.87 3.65 10.45
CA PRO A 83 -1.21 4.49 9.29
C PRO A 83 -0.05 4.63 8.34
N HIS A 84 -0.34 4.55 7.05
CA HIS A 84 0.70 4.71 6.03
C HIS A 84 0.14 5.29 4.73
N LEU A 85 1.04 5.89 3.97
CA LEU A 85 0.79 6.52 2.67
C LEU A 85 1.88 6.03 1.73
N VAL A 86 1.51 5.58 0.54
CA VAL A 86 2.48 5.11 -0.46
C VAL A 86 2.47 6.07 -1.63
N VAL A 87 3.63 6.62 -1.96
CA VAL A 87 3.78 7.51 -3.12
C VAL A 87 4.88 6.98 -4.03
N ASN A 88 4.85 7.46 -5.28
CA ASN A 88 5.94 7.19 -6.21
C ASN A 88 7.15 8.01 -5.79
N GLY A 89 8.30 7.40 -5.69
CA GLY A 89 9.52 8.07 -5.24
C GLY A 89 10.46 8.47 -6.36
N GLY A 90 10.03 8.30 -7.61
CA GLY A 90 10.85 8.61 -8.78
C GLY A 90 10.12 9.48 -9.78
N ASP A 91 10.62 9.50 -11.01
CA ASP A 91 10.04 10.28 -12.10
C ASP A 91 9.44 9.40 -13.21
N ALA A 92 9.37 8.10 -12.98
CA ALA A 92 8.76 7.13 -13.87
C ALA A 92 7.79 6.27 -13.07
N SER A 93 6.95 5.49 -13.76
CA SER A 93 6.00 4.58 -13.11
C SER A 93 6.72 3.60 -12.20
N ALA A 94 6.09 3.27 -11.08
CA ALA A 94 6.59 2.29 -10.15
C ALA A 94 5.62 1.12 -10.06
N THR A 95 6.16 -0.09 -10.03
CA THR A 95 5.37 -1.31 -9.91
C THR A 95 5.82 -2.07 -8.68
N PHE A 96 4.87 -2.48 -7.86
CA PHE A 96 5.19 -3.18 -6.62
C PHE A 96 4.11 -4.17 -6.25
N LEU A 97 4.52 -5.20 -5.52
CA LEU A 97 3.60 -6.17 -4.94
C LEU A 97 3.22 -5.71 -3.55
N VAL A 98 1.98 -6.00 -3.17
CA VAL A 98 1.50 -5.83 -1.80
C VAL A 98 0.99 -7.18 -1.34
N LEU A 99 1.71 -7.76 -0.39
CA LEU A 99 1.34 -9.03 0.22
C LEU A 99 0.60 -8.71 1.52
N GLN A 100 -0.66 -9.12 1.60
CA GLN A 100 -1.56 -8.72 2.69
C GLN A 100 -2.04 -9.94 3.44
N GLY A 101 -1.75 -10.02 4.68
CA GLY A 101 -2.11 -11.13 5.55
C GLY A 101 -1.45 -10.99 6.92
N ILE A 102 -1.71 -11.89 7.80
CA ILE A 102 -2.78 -12.89 7.72
C ILE A 102 -3.92 -12.39 8.55
N GLY A 103 -5.14 -12.43 7.99
CA GLY A 103 -6.32 -11.94 8.67
C GLY A 103 -7.36 -11.46 7.67
N GLU A 104 -8.48 -11.00 8.18
CA GLU A 104 -9.53 -10.47 7.33
C GLU A 104 -9.13 -9.10 6.78
N TYR A 105 -9.23 -8.96 5.46
CA TYR A 105 -8.86 -7.70 4.81
C TYR A 105 -9.90 -6.61 5.12
N ASP A 106 -9.40 -5.42 5.43
CA ASP A 106 -10.19 -4.20 5.42
C ASP A 106 -9.26 -3.04 5.04
N PHE A 107 -9.84 -1.89 4.84
CA PHE A 107 -9.12 -0.67 4.48
C PHE A 107 -9.82 0.48 5.21
N VAL A 108 -9.10 1.16 6.09
CA VAL A 108 -9.66 2.29 6.83
C VAL A 108 -9.04 3.56 6.28
N PRO A 109 -9.77 4.29 5.42
CA PRO A 109 -9.21 5.52 4.88
C PRO A 109 -9.16 6.61 5.96
N LEU A 110 -8.11 7.43 5.90
CA LEU A 110 -7.93 8.54 6.82
C LEU A 110 -8.06 9.83 6.03
N LEU A 111 -8.65 10.85 6.67
CA LEU A 111 -8.67 12.17 6.08
C LEU A 111 -7.23 12.68 6.01
N GLU A 112 -6.87 13.18 4.84
CA GLU A 112 -5.55 13.71 4.63
C GLU A 112 -5.48 15.08 5.29
N GLN A 113 -4.57 15.21 6.25
CA GLN A 113 -4.30 16.48 6.92
C GLN A 113 -2.97 16.96 6.38
N SER A 114 -3.00 17.90 5.50
CA SER A 114 -1.77 18.41 4.91
C SER A 114 -1.02 19.32 5.88
#